data_82bb87dc74b5ec870cb1bef5a7294d11
#
_entry.id   82bb87dc74b5ec870cb1bef5a7294d11
#
_cell.length_a   1.000
_cell.length_b   1.000
_cell.length_c   1.000
_cell.angle_alpha   90.00
_cell.angle_beta   90.00
_cell.angle_gamma   90.00
#
_symmetry.space_group_name_H-M   'P 1'
#
loop_
_entity.id
_entity.type
_entity.pdbx_description
1 polymer ?
#
loop_
_entity_poly.entity_id
_entity_poly.type
_entity_poly.pdbx_seq_one_letter_code
_entity_poly.pdbx_strand_id
1 'polypeptide(L)'
;MQRAARALFSSSATSTTRASESGTRRRLKRHTNNGSTKVGVLATTASIAFGCCYRFVSMASSSSSQSFTEYNSPPPFVVETTTGNCDKSIIFLHGLGDTGRGWSDIPNQSALGEIKNCRWIFPNAPVIPITLNGGMSMPGWFDMNALERESLIDDKGMIEKASRYVDSLVEEEIKKGVLAKNIVVGGFSQGGAIALTHAMTSAHDIGGYVGLSTYLPMADSYSKEKSGVKVFQAHGTA
;
A
#
# COMPACT_ATOMS: atom_id res chain seq x y z
N MET A 1 1.79 -24.20 4.20
CA MET A 1 1.16 -22.86 4.02
C MET A 1 1.27 -22.32 2.59
N GLN A 2 2.44 -22.36 1.93
CA GLN A 2 2.59 -21.92 0.52
C GLN A 2 1.64 -22.62 -0.49
N ARG A 3 1.26 -23.89 -0.27
CA ARG A 3 0.30 -24.58 -1.14
C ARG A 3 -1.12 -24.01 -1.10
N ALA A 4 -1.56 -23.48 0.05
CA ALA A 4 -2.88 -22.85 0.20
C ALA A 4 -2.97 -21.49 -0.51
N ALA A 5 -1.92 -20.67 -0.42
CA ALA A 5 -1.85 -19.39 -1.13
C ALA A 5 -1.83 -19.60 -2.66
N ARG A 6 -1.15 -20.65 -3.15
CA ARG A 6 -1.15 -21.00 -4.58
C ARG A 6 -2.54 -21.44 -5.10
N ALA A 7 -3.36 -22.07 -4.27
CA ALA A 7 -4.71 -22.48 -4.65
C ALA A 7 -5.68 -21.30 -4.80
N LEU A 8 -5.51 -20.22 -4.05
CA LEU A 8 -6.36 -19.03 -4.11
C LEU A 8 -6.21 -18.24 -5.42
N PHE A 9 -5.02 -18.25 -6.03
CA PHE A 9 -4.80 -17.59 -7.31
C PHE A 9 -5.28 -18.41 -8.52
N SER A 10 -5.52 -19.71 -8.36
CA SER A 10 -5.92 -20.58 -9.46
C SER A 10 -7.45 -20.74 -9.63
N SER A 11 -8.27 -20.31 -8.68
CA SER A 11 -9.71 -20.60 -8.67
C SER A 11 -10.65 -19.46 -9.13
N SER A 12 -10.13 -18.27 -9.53
CA SER A 12 -10.99 -17.11 -9.85
C SER A 12 -11.21 -16.81 -11.33
N ALA A 13 -11.07 -17.82 -12.20
CA ALA A 13 -11.33 -17.65 -13.63
C ALA A 13 -12.51 -18.51 -14.10
N THR A 14 -13.73 -18.30 -13.59
CA THR A 14 -15.00 -18.63 -14.31
C THR A 14 -16.20 -18.05 -13.56
N SER A 15 -16.66 -16.87 -13.92
CA SER A 15 -18.09 -16.56 -13.92
C SER A 15 -18.38 -15.44 -14.95
N THR A 16 -18.72 -15.87 -16.15
CA THR A 16 -19.32 -15.02 -17.17
C THR A 16 -20.78 -14.82 -16.82
N THR A 17 -21.18 -13.65 -16.37
CA THR A 17 -22.60 -13.28 -16.34
C THR A 17 -22.90 -12.30 -17.47
N ARG A 18 -23.72 -12.81 -18.37
CA ARG A 18 -24.34 -12.16 -19.50
C ARG A 18 -25.44 -11.23 -18.99
N ALA A 19 -25.30 -9.92 -19.13
CA ALA A 19 -26.38 -8.97 -18.91
C ALA A 19 -26.87 -8.45 -20.25
N SER A 20 -28.20 -8.60 -20.45
CA SER A 20 -28.96 -8.20 -21.62
C SER A 20 -29.15 -6.69 -21.68
N GLU A 21 -28.98 -6.16 -22.89
CA GLU A 21 -29.36 -4.78 -23.24
C GLU A 21 -30.87 -4.61 -23.27
N SER A 22 -31.37 -3.50 -22.74
CA SER A 22 -32.63 -2.89 -23.19
C SER A 22 -32.47 -1.37 -23.18
N GLY A 23 -32.64 -0.79 -24.37
CA GLY A 23 -32.42 0.62 -24.61
C GLY A 23 -33.55 1.53 -24.14
N THR A 24 -33.24 2.79 -23.98
CA THR A 24 -34.16 3.90 -24.24
C THR A 24 -33.36 5.16 -24.55
N ARG A 25 -33.47 5.62 -25.79
CA ARG A 25 -32.98 6.93 -26.27
C ARG A 25 -33.89 8.02 -25.69
N ARG A 26 -33.34 9.01 -25.03
CA ARG A 26 -33.95 10.33 -24.89
C ARG A 26 -33.01 11.43 -25.40
N ARG A 27 -33.52 12.05 -26.44
CA ARG A 27 -33.00 13.23 -27.16
C ARG A 27 -33.37 14.48 -26.34
N LEU A 28 -32.42 15.34 -25.98
CA LEU A 28 -32.71 16.69 -25.49
C LEU A 28 -31.83 17.74 -26.16
N LYS A 29 -32.49 18.83 -26.49
CA LYS A 29 -32.16 19.91 -27.40
C LYS A 29 -31.01 20.80 -26.90
N ARG A 30 -30.25 21.30 -27.88
CA ARG A 30 -29.33 22.44 -27.75
C ARG A 30 -30.11 23.74 -27.44
N HIS A 31 -29.60 24.51 -26.53
CA HIS A 31 -29.85 25.95 -26.49
C HIS A 31 -28.50 26.67 -26.46
N THR A 32 -28.24 27.43 -27.51
CA THR A 32 -27.21 28.45 -27.64
C THR A 32 -27.71 29.75 -27.01
N ASN A 33 -26.86 30.41 -26.22
CA ASN A 33 -26.99 31.84 -26.07
C ASN A 33 -25.60 32.51 -25.95
N ASN A 34 -25.38 33.39 -26.90
CA ASN A 34 -24.28 34.37 -26.95
C ASN A 34 -24.60 35.52 -25.99
N GLY A 35 -23.58 36.04 -25.33
CA GLY A 35 -23.67 37.29 -24.58
C GLY A 35 -22.28 37.83 -24.25
N SER A 36 -21.74 38.61 -25.19
CA SER A 36 -20.51 39.40 -25.03
C SER A 36 -20.82 40.68 -24.24
N THR A 37 -20.02 41.01 -23.21
CA THR A 37 -19.90 42.38 -22.75
C THR A 37 -18.49 42.63 -22.21
N LYS A 38 -17.78 43.52 -22.91
CA LYS A 38 -16.52 44.17 -22.49
C LYS A 38 -16.86 45.37 -21.63
N VAL A 39 -16.07 45.70 -20.61
CA VAL A 39 -15.74 47.01 -20.00
C VAL A 39 -14.91 46.66 -18.76
N GLY A 40 -13.73 47.16 -18.38
CA GLY A 40 -13.06 48.40 -18.65
C GLY A 40 -12.06 48.51 -17.49
N VAL A 41 -10.81 48.86 -17.82
CA VAL A 41 -9.69 49.05 -16.91
C VAL A 41 -9.89 50.31 -16.07
N LEU A 42 -9.65 50.21 -14.75
CA LEU A 42 -9.17 51.39 -13.97
C LEU A 42 -8.18 50.92 -12.90
N ALA A 43 -6.96 51.42 -13.05
CA ALA A 43 -5.91 51.30 -12.06
C ALA A 43 -6.06 52.42 -11.03
N THR A 44 -5.98 52.11 -9.75
CA THR A 44 -5.62 53.09 -8.72
C THR A 44 -4.67 52.45 -7.71
N THR A 45 -3.48 52.99 -7.68
CA THR A 45 -2.42 52.75 -6.70
C THR A 45 -2.82 53.33 -5.33
N ALA A 46 -2.73 52.51 -4.28
CA ALA A 46 -2.58 53.05 -2.92
C ALA A 46 -1.62 52.14 -2.15
N SER A 47 -0.42 52.63 -1.96
CA SER A 47 0.57 52.07 -1.03
C SER A 47 0.14 52.34 0.41
N ILE A 48 -0.05 51.28 1.20
CA ILE A 48 -0.01 51.38 2.67
C ILE A 48 0.90 50.29 3.16
N ALA A 49 2.08 50.73 3.63
CA ALA A 49 3.04 49.89 4.34
C ALA A 49 2.50 49.59 5.74
N PHE A 50 2.17 48.32 6.02
CA PHE A 50 2.11 47.82 7.38
C PHE A 50 3.06 46.64 7.48
N GLY A 51 4.17 46.90 8.15
CA GLY A 51 5.17 45.90 8.52
C GLY A 51 4.56 44.95 9.56
N CYS A 52 4.20 43.76 9.15
CA CYS A 52 3.94 42.64 10.06
C CYS A 52 5.03 41.62 9.80
N CYS A 53 6.07 41.64 10.67
CA CYS A 53 7.09 40.60 10.73
C CYS A 53 6.44 39.27 11.11
N TYR A 54 5.91 38.52 10.12
CA TYR A 54 5.69 37.10 10.31
C TYR A 54 7.05 36.39 10.27
N ARG A 55 7.60 36.10 11.46
CA ARG A 55 8.65 35.08 11.59
C ARG A 55 8.04 33.77 11.08
N PHE A 56 8.38 33.40 9.86
CA PHE A 56 8.27 32.02 9.39
C PHE A 56 9.20 31.18 10.26
N VAL A 57 8.65 30.59 11.32
CA VAL A 57 9.33 29.51 12.01
C VAL A 57 9.25 28.33 11.05
N SER A 58 10.29 28.16 10.25
CA SER A 58 10.55 26.94 9.52
C SER A 58 10.69 25.84 10.58
N MET A 59 9.62 25.11 10.86
CA MET A 59 9.74 23.81 11.49
C MET A 59 10.45 22.90 10.50
N ALA A 60 11.77 22.92 10.53
CA ALA A 60 12.56 21.84 9.99
C ALA A 60 12.14 20.60 10.78
N SER A 61 11.25 19.80 10.21
CA SER A 61 11.04 18.43 10.64
C SER A 61 12.40 17.74 10.51
N SER A 62 13.11 17.59 11.62
CA SER A 62 14.24 16.68 11.71
C SER A 62 13.68 15.29 11.45
N SER A 63 13.68 14.85 10.21
CA SER A 63 13.55 13.45 9.87
C SER A 63 14.79 12.76 10.44
N SER A 64 14.70 12.29 11.67
CA SER A 64 15.64 11.31 12.18
C SER A 64 15.50 10.12 11.22
N SER A 65 16.52 9.88 10.41
CA SER A 65 16.59 8.71 9.55
C SER A 65 16.57 7.48 10.47
N GLN A 66 15.39 6.91 10.67
CA GLN A 66 15.27 5.64 11.39
C GLN A 66 16.06 4.60 10.61
N SER A 67 17.05 4.00 11.23
CA SER A 67 17.79 2.89 10.65
C SER A 67 16.91 1.63 10.71
N PHE A 68 16.66 1.01 9.57
CA PHE A 68 15.93 -0.25 9.45
C PHE A 68 16.88 -1.41 9.15
N THR A 69 18.06 -1.40 9.75
CA THR A 69 19.12 -2.39 9.48
C THR A 69 18.68 -3.84 9.70
N GLU A 70 17.82 -4.08 10.70
CA GLU A 70 17.28 -5.41 10.97
C GLU A 70 16.34 -5.95 9.87
N TYR A 71 15.66 -5.06 9.11
CA TYR A 71 14.80 -5.45 7.98
C TYR A 71 15.59 -5.62 6.67
N ASN A 72 16.79 -5.09 6.60
CA ASN A 72 17.68 -5.16 5.44
C ASN A 72 18.78 -6.23 5.57
N SER A 73 18.65 -7.14 6.51
CA SER A 73 19.63 -8.22 6.72
C SER A 73 18.91 -9.59 6.76
N PRO A 74 18.79 -10.26 5.61
CA PRO A 74 19.27 -9.91 4.26
C PRO A 74 18.43 -8.81 3.59
N PRO A 75 18.97 -8.13 2.56
CA PRO A 75 18.20 -7.10 1.83
C PRO A 75 16.97 -7.68 1.12
N PRO A 76 16.01 -6.85 0.72
CA PRO A 76 14.85 -7.28 -0.06
C PRO A 76 15.25 -8.05 -1.32
N PHE A 77 14.53 -9.11 -1.64
CA PHE A 77 14.67 -9.78 -2.92
C PHE A 77 13.89 -8.99 -3.99
N VAL A 78 14.51 -8.69 -5.12
CA VAL A 78 13.90 -7.86 -6.17
C VAL A 78 13.81 -8.64 -7.47
N VAL A 79 12.65 -8.58 -8.12
CA VAL A 79 12.39 -9.15 -9.46
C VAL A 79 11.86 -8.04 -10.36
N GLU A 80 12.48 -7.85 -11.51
CA GLU A 80 12.04 -6.93 -12.55
C GLU A 80 11.47 -7.70 -13.73
N THR A 81 10.25 -7.34 -14.15
CA THR A 81 9.53 -8.03 -15.24
C THR A 81 9.81 -7.43 -16.62
N THR A 82 10.86 -6.60 -16.73
CA THR A 82 11.24 -5.96 -17.99
C THR A 82 12.75 -5.71 -18.05
N THR A 83 13.24 -5.46 -19.25
CA THR A 83 14.63 -5.05 -19.53
C THR A 83 14.79 -3.52 -19.59
N GLY A 84 13.79 -2.76 -19.19
CA GLY A 84 13.79 -1.30 -19.24
C GLY A 84 13.43 -0.66 -17.90
N ASN A 85 13.05 0.61 -17.94
CA ASN A 85 12.58 1.30 -16.73
C ASN A 85 11.25 0.73 -16.26
N CYS A 86 11.18 0.37 -14.98
CA CYS A 86 9.93 0.02 -14.32
C CYS A 86 9.13 1.29 -14.02
N ASP A 87 7.88 1.34 -14.47
CA ASP A 87 6.93 2.44 -14.18
C ASP A 87 5.93 2.07 -13.08
N LYS A 88 6.01 0.84 -12.55
CA LYS A 88 5.19 0.27 -11.48
C LYS A 88 6.07 -0.44 -10.47
N SER A 89 5.60 -0.48 -9.23
CA SER A 89 6.24 -1.27 -8.18
C SER A 89 5.21 -2.01 -7.32
N ILE A 90 5.53 -3.24 -6.96
CA ILE A 90 4.74 -4.04 -6.03
C ILE A 90 5.65 -4.46 -4.88
N ILE A 91 5.32 -4.03 -3.67
CA ILE A 91 5.99 -4.43 -2.44
C ILE A 91 5.14 -5.51 -1.81
N PHE A 92 5.66 -6.74 -1.68
CA PHE A 92 4.88 -7.86 -1.17
C PHE A 92 5.56 -8.51 0.03
N LEU A 93 4.85 -8.49 1.17
CA LEU A 93 5.32 -8.96 2.47
C LEU A 93 4.92 -10.42 2.72
N HIS A 94 5.88 -11.22 3.14
CA HIS A 94 5.67 -12.64 3.46
C HIS A 94 4.96 -12.84 4.81
N GLY A 95 4.43 -14.04 5.04
CA GLY A 95 3.86 -14.45 6.34
C GLY A 95 4.92 -14.81 7.38
N LEU A 96 4.47 -15.03 8.63
CA LEU A 96 5.31 -15.46 9.75
C LEU A 96 6.14 -16.69 9.37
N GLY A 97 7.43 -16.66 9.71
CA GLY A 97 8.37 -17.77 9.50
C GLY A 97 8.85 -17.98 8.07
N ASP A 98 8.40 -17.15 7.11
CA ASP A 98 8.80 -17.23 5.70
C ASP A 98 9.87 -16.16 5.36
N THR A 99 10.16 -15.98 4.09
CA THR A 99 11.14 -15.03 3.58
C THR A 99 10.61 -14.33 2.32
N GLY A 100 11.15 -13.17 1.99
CA GLY A 100 10.83 -12.48 0.73
C GLY A 100 11.13 -13.36 -0.48
N ARG A 101 12.23 -14.14 -0.46
CA ARG A 101 12.58 -15.06 -1.55
C ARG A 101 11.52 -16.16 -1.75
N GLY A 102 10.83 -16.61 -0.69
CA GLY A 102 9.79 -17.64 -0.79
C GLY A 102 8.62 -17.21 -1.68
N TRP A 103 8.44 -15.91 -1.89
CA TRP A 103 7.35 -15.31 -2.69
C TRP A 103 7.81 -14.79 -4.06
N SER A 104 9.11 -14.86 -4.35
CA SER A 104 9.72 -14.24 -5.55
C SER A 104 9.27 -14.85 -6.89
N ASP A 105 8.60 -16.00 -6.87
CA ASP A 105 8.02 -16.62 -8.08
C ASP A 105 6.65 -16.05 -8.49
N ILE A 106 6.03 -15.22 -7.65
CA ILE A 106 4.70 -14.63 -7.95
C ILE A 106 4.66 -13.95 -9.33
N PRO A 107 5.65 -13.12 -9.72
CA PRO A 107 5.63 -12.45 -11.01
C PRO A 107 5.53 -13.40 -12.22
N ASN A 108 5.99 -14.64 -12.05
CA ASN A 108 6.04 -15.65 -13.11
C ASN A 108 4.78 -16.52 -13.16
N GLN A 109 3.81 -16.30 -12.27
CA GLN A 109 2.59 -17.11 -12.23
C GLN A 109 1.60 -16.63 -13.28
N SER A 110 1.28 -17.49 -14.25
CA SER A 110 0.38 -17.20 -15.36
C SER A 110 -1.03 -16.75 -14.93
N ALA A 111 -1.47 -17.13 -13.73
CA ALA A 111 -2.77 -16.71 -13.20
C ALA A 111 -2.91 -15.21 -12.97
N LEU A 112 -1.79 -14.48 -12.78
CA LEU A 112 -1.77 -13.03 -12.58
C LEU A 112 -1.74 -12.25 -13.91
N GLY A 113 -1.57 -12.94 -15.04
CA GLY A 113 -1.21 -12.29 -16.29
C GLY A 113 0.20 -11.69 -16.24
N GLU A 114 0.63 -11.17 -17.37
CA GLU A 114 1.95 -10.53 -17.46
C GLU A 114 1.86 -9.05 -17.02
N ILE A 115 2.35 -8.74 -15.80
CA ILE A 115 2.49 -7.35 -15.35
C ILE A 115 3.83 -6.83 -15.87
N LYS A 116 3.79 -6.11 -17.00
CA LYS A 116 4.98 -5.53 -17.64
C LYS A 116 5.44 -4.26 -16.92
N ASN A 117 6.73 -3.94 -17.08
CA ASN A 117 7.36 -2.73 -16.54
C ASN A 117 7.18 -2.60 -15.02
N CYS A 118 7.28 -3.72 -14.31
CA CYS A 118 7.04 -3.78 -12.88
C CYS A 118 8.27 -4.25 -12.13
N ARG A 119 8.59 -3.56 -11.04
CA ARG A 119 9.55 -4.02 -10.05
C ARG A 119 8.80 -4.62 -8.88
N TRP A 120 9.09 -5.88 -8.59
CA TRP A 120 8.58 -6.57 -7.41
C TRP A 120 9.64 -6.55 -6.32
N ILE A 121 9.27 -6.08 -5.14
CA ILE A 121 10.12 -5.98 -3.97
C ILE A 121 9.54 -6.92 -2.91
N PHE A 122 10.34 -7.89 -2.48
CA PHE A 122 10.01 -8.87 -1.47
C PHE A 122 10.93 -8.65 -0.27
N PRO A 123 10.55 -7.78 0.68
CA PRO A 123 11.36 -7.52 1.87
C PRO A 123 11.35 -8.71 2.82
N ASN A 124 12.32 -8.73 3.73
CA ASN A 124 12.43 -9.73 4.77
C ASN A 124 12.07 -9.11 6.13
N ALA A 125 11.30 -9.86 6.92
CA ALA A 125 11.09 -9.54 8.31
C ALA A 125 12.34 -9.85 9.15
N PRO A 126 12.59 -9.14 10.26
CA PRO A 126 13.65 -9.47 11.19
C PRO A 126 13.38 -10.84 11.85
N VAL A 127 14.45 -11.47 12.33
CA VAL A 127 14.31 -12.69 13.15
C VAL A 127 14.04 -12.28 14.60
N ILE A 128 12.88 -12.65 15.10
CA ILE A 128 12.41 -12.29 16.45
C ILE A 128 11.86 -13.53 17.17
N PRO A 129 11.88 -13.56 18.52
CA PRO A 129 11.18 -14.60 19.26
C PRO A 129 9.67 -14.46 19.07
N ILE A 130 8.98 -15.58 18.83
CA ILE A 130 7.52 -15.62 18.62
C ILE A 130 6.86 -16.33 19.79
N THR A 131 6.05 -15.61 20.55
CA THR A 131 5.36 -16.11 21.74
C THR A 131 4.46 -17.32 21.44
N LEU A 132 3.70 -17.28 20.35
CA LEU A 132 2.87 -18.38 19.85
C LEU A 132 3.64 -19.70 19.70
N ASN A 133 4.92 -19.62 19.34
CA ASN A 133 5.79 -20.77 19.12
C ASN A 133 6.74 -21.03 20.31
N GLY A 134 6.34 -20.67 21.52
CA GLY A 134 7.14 -20.88 22.73
C GLY A 134 8.43 -20.06 22.78
N GLY A 135 8.48 -18.91 22.13
CA GLY A 135 9.65 -18.03 22.06
C GLY A 135 10.69 -18.46 21.01
N MET A 136 10.37 -19.40 20.14
CA MET A 136 11.28 -19.79 19.04
C MET A 136 11.50 -18.59 18.10
N SER A 137 12.77 -18.30 17.80
CA SER A 137 13.15 -17.19 16.90
C SER A 137 12.92 -17.57 15.44
N MET A 138 12.20 -16.74 14.71
CA MET A 138 11.93 -16.89 13.28
C MET A 138 11.64 -15.53 12.63
N PRO A 139 11.68 -15.42 11.27
CA PRO A 139 11.28 -14.19 10.62
C PRO A 139 9.83 -13.80 10.95
N GLY A 140 9.63 -12.60 11.50
CA GLY A 140 8.32 -12.10 11.88
C GLY A 140 8.27 -10.58 11.87
N TRP A 141 7.17 -10.01 11.40
CA TRP A 141 6.97 -8.56 11.35
C TRP A 141 6.65 -7.99 12.74
N PHE A 142 6.04 -8.79 13.59
CA PHE A 142 5.71 -8.49 14.99
C PHE A 142 5.51 -9.79 15.77
N ASP A 143 5.58 -9.72 17.09
CA ASP A 143 5.30 -10.88 17.93
C ASP A 143 3.80 -11.23 17.89
N MET A 144 3.50 -12.51 17.86
CA MET A 144 2.14 -13.06 17.92
C MET A 144 2.04 -14.05 19.07
N ASN A 145 1.01 -13.89 19.90
CA ASN A 145 0.71 -14.78 21.04
C ASN A 145 -0.37 -15.83 20.74
N ALA A 146 -1.21 -15.61 19.72
CA ALA A 146 -2.32 -16.49 19.33
C ALA A 146 -2.60 -16.38 17.82
N LEU A 147 -3.37 -17.32 17.27
CA LEU A 147 -3.92 -17.27 15.91
C LEU A 147 -5.37 -16.79 15.90
N GLU A 148 -6.13 -17.15 16.95
CA GLU A 148 -7.52 -16.76 17.11
C GLU A 148 -7.59 -15.27 17.42
N ARG A 149 -8.43 -14.54 16.69
CA ARG A 149 -8.54 -13.08 16.79
C ARG A 149 -8.92 -12.62 18.20
N GLU A 150 -9.72 -13.38 18.91
CA GLU A 150 -10.22 -13.08 20.26
C GLU A 150 -9.12 -13.10 21.33
N SER A 151 -8.06 -13.88 21.11
CA SER A 151 -6.93 -14.06 22.01
C SER A 151 -5.69 -13.31 21.58
N LEU A 152 -5.71 -12.74 20.37
CA LEU A 152 -4.56 -12.09 19.76
C LEU A 152 -4.35 -10.70 20.39
N ILE A 153 -3.13 -10.46 20.86
CA ILE A 153 -2.67 -9.17 21.36
C ILE A 153 -1.77 -8.56 20.30
N ASP A 154 -2.17 -7.43 19.74
CA ASP A 154 -1.40 -6.72 18.73
C ASP A 154 -0.20 -5.99 19.36
N ASP A 155 1.04 -6.36 18.98
CA ASP A 155 2.25 -5.60 19.37
C ASP A 155 2.32 -4.30 18.57
N LYS A 156 1.69 -3.27 19.11
CA LYS A 156 1.61 -1.95 18.49
C LYS A 156 2.98 -1.40 18.08
N GLY A 157 3.98 -1.52 18.93
CA GLY A 157 5.31 -0.95 18.69
C GLY A 157 5.99 -1.57 17.47
N MET A 158 5.98 -2.89 17.39
CA MET A 158 6.56 -3.62 16.27
C MET A 158 5.74 -3.44 14.98
N ILE A 159 4.42 -3.45 15.07
CA ILE A 159 3.52 -3.24 13.92
C ILE A 159 3.74 -1.86 13.30
N GLU A 160 3.78 -0.81 14.11
CA GLU A 160 4.05 0.55 13.63
C GLU A 160 5.46 0.70 13.04
N LYS A 161 6.47 0.04 13.63
CA LYS A 161 7.84 0.04 13.12
C LYS A 161 7.91 -0.65 11.74
N ALA A 162 7.28 -1.81 11.60
CA ALA A 162 7.20 -2.52 10.33
C ALA A 162 6.46 -1.70 9.25
N SER A 163 5.38 -1.02 9.64
CA SER A 163 4.65 -0.11 8.73
C SER A 163 5.52 1.04 8.24
N ARG A 164 6.30 1.68 9.13
CA ARG A 164 7.26 2.73 8.75
C ARG A 164 8.38 2.22 7.84
N TYR A 165 8.84 0.98 8.04
CA TYR A 165 9.77 0.36 7.11
C TYR A 165 9.17 0.22 5.72
N VAL A 166 7.92 -0.24 5.61
CA VAL A 166 7.21 -0.30 4.31
C VAL A 166 7.10 1.07 3.67
N ASP A 167 6.81 2.11 4.48
CA ASP A 167 6.75 3.50 4.01
C ASP A 167 8.10 3.95 3.41
N SER A 168 9.23 3.55 4.02
CA SER A 168 10.57 3.82 3.48
C SER A 168 10.82 3.15 2.13
N LEU A 169 10.31 1.92 1.92
CA LEU A 169 10.40 1.23 0.62
C LEU A 169 9.55 1.94 -0.45
N VAL A 170 8.36 2.43 -0.09
CA VAL A 170 7.53 3.25 -0.98
C VAL A 170 8.25 4.52 -1.38
N GLU A 171 8.86 5.22 -0.42
CA GLU A 171 9.66 6.43 -0.69
C GLU A 171 10.86 6.16 -1.61
N GLU A 172 11.53 5.02 -1.44
CA GLU A 172 12.63 4.63 -2.32
C GLU A 172 12.17 4.44 -3.77
N GLU A 173 11.03 3.81 -3.98
CA GLU A 173 10.48 3.64 -5.33
C GLU A 173 10.03 4.99 -5.95
N ILE A 174 9.45 5.88 -5.15
CA ILE A 174 9.13 7.25 -5.60
C ILE A 174 10.42 8.00 -5.99
N LYS A 175 11.49 7.90 -5.20
CA LYS A 175 12.81 8.50 -5.52
C LYS A 175 13.41 7.93 -6.81
N LYS A 176 13.13 6.67 -7.15
CA LYS A 176 13.52 6.04 -8.43
C LYS A 176 12.65 6.47 -9.61
N GLY A 177 11.63 7.31 -9.39
CA GLY A 177 10.76 7.86 -10.43
C GLY A 177 9.44 7.14 -10.63
N VAL A 178 9.11 6.13 -9.82
CA VAL A 178 7.79 5.48 -9.87
C VAL A 178 6.75 6.42 -9.25
N LEU A 179 5.67 6.67 -9.97
CA LEU A 179 4.58 7.49 -9.42
C LEU A 179 3.90 6.74 -8.26
N ALA A 180 3.59 7.42 -7.16
CA ALA A 180 2.94 6.80 -5.99
C ALA A 180 1.71 6.00 -6.38
N LYS A 181 0.84 6.52 -7.24
CA LYS A 181 -0.36 5.83 -7.78
C LYS A 181 -0.08 4.53 -8.55
N ASN A 182 1.17 4.27 -8.91
CA ASN A 182 1.61 3.04 -9.58
C ASN A 182 2.33 2.09 -8.62
N ILE A 183 2.32 2.36 -7.32
CA ILE A 183 2.87 1.49 -6.29
C ILE A 183 1.72 0.74 -5.61
N VAL A 184 1.88 -0.56 -5.43
CA VAL A 184 0.97 -1.42 -4.68
C VAL A 184 1.73 -2.05 -3.52
N VAL A 185 1.13 -2.06 -2.33
CA VAL A 185 1.65 -2.78 -1.18
C VAL A 185 0.73 -3.94 -0.87
N GLY A 186 1.28 -5.13 -0.75
CA GLY A 186 0.50 -6.32 -0.42
C GLY A 186 1.24 -7.26 0.52
N GLY A 187 0.51 -8.27 0.98
CA GLY A 187 1.13 -9.31 1.81
C GLY A 187 0.18 -10.44 2.15
N PHE A 188 0.78 -11.50 2.67
CA PHE A 188 0.09 -12.70 3.13
C PHE A 188 0.16 -12.80 4.65
N SER A 189 -0.97 -13.16 5.28
CA SER A 189 -1.05 -13.40 6.72
C SER A 189 -0.47 -12.22 7.52
N GLN A 190 0.56 -12.41 8.33
CA GLN A 190 1.22 -11.37 9.11
C GLN A 190 1.73 -10.21 8.23
N GLY A 191 2.30 -10.48 7.04
CA GLY A 191 2.71 -9.45 6.09
C GLY A 191 1.53 -8.67 5.52
N GLY A 192 0.37 -9.32 5.33
CA GLY A 192 -0.87 -8.66 4.96
C GLY A 192 -1.37 -7.70 6.04
N ALA A 193 -1.23 -8.08 7.32
CA ALA A 193 -1.58 -7.23 8.46
C ALA A 193 -0.76 -5.93 8.45
N ILE A 194 0.55 -6.00 8.15
CA ILE A 194 1.38 -4.79 7.99
C ILE A 194 0.97 -3.98 6.77
N ALA A 195 0.64 -4.62 5.63
CA ALA A 195 0.15 -3.90 4.45
C ALA A 195 -1.13 -3.11 4.74
N LEU A 196 -2.09 -3.71 5.47
CA LEU A 196 -3.32 -3.03 5.88
C LEU A 196 -3.07 -1.93 6.92
N THR A 197 -2.14 -2.14 7.85
CA THR A 197 -1.69 -1.08 8.77
C THR A 197 -1.11 0.11 8.00
N HIS A 198 -0.24 -0.14 7.02
CA HIS A 198 0.32 0.90 6.16
C HIS A 198 -0.79 1.64 5.39
N ALA A 199 -1.82 0.93 4.92
CA ALA A 199 -2.99 1.55 4.30
C ALA A 199 -3.66 2.61 5.21
N MET A 200 -3.66 2.38 6.52
CA MET A 200 -4.28 3.28 7.50
C MET A 200 -3.35 4.41 7.94
N THR A 201 -2.03 4.22 7.89
CA THR A 201 -1.05 5.13 8.51
C THR A 201 -0.24 5.95 7.51
N SER A 202 0.00 5.45 6.29
CA SER A 202 0.83 6.15 5.29
C SER A 202 0.20 7.46 4.83
N ALA A 203 1.04 8.47 4.61
CA ALA A 203 0.65 9.74 4.00
C ALA A 203 0.64 9.68 2.45
N HIS A 204 1.21 8.63 1.85
CA HIS A 204 1.28 8.48 0.41
C HIS A 204 -0.04 7.96 -0.18
N ASP A 205 -0.53 8.62 -1.25
CA ASP A 205 -1.67 8.14 -2.05
C ASP A 205 -1.15 7.13 -3.09
N ILE A 206 -0.94 5.88 -2.65
CA ILE A 206 -0.46 4.81 -3.52
C ILE A 206 -1.60 4.15 -4.31
N GLY A 207 -1.24 3.34 -5.31
CA GLY A 207 -2.18 2.69 -6.22
C GLY A 207 -3.18 1.76 -5.55
N GLY A 208 -2.79 1.11 -4.47
CA GLY A 208 -3.69 0.25 -3.69
C GLY A 208 -2.96 -0.75 -2.78
N TYR A 209 -3.76 -1.57 -2.12
CA TYR A 209 -3.30 -2.56 -1.14
C TYR A 209 -3.90 -3.93 -1.40
N VAL A 210 -3.15 -4.97 -1.06
CA VAL A 210 -3.58 -6.37 -1.19
C VAL A 210 -3.34 -7.10 0.13
N GLY A 211 -4.43 -7.56 0.76
CA GLY A 211 -4.37 -8.39 1.97
C GLY A 211 -4.83 -9.82 1.69
N LEU A 212 -3.94 -10.80 1.82
CA LEU A 212 -4.27 -12.20 1.61
C LEU A 212 -4.27 -12.96 2.93
N SER A 213 -5.41 -13.59 3.28
CA SER A 213 -5.59 -14.38 4.51
C SER A 213 -5.10 -13.62 5.75
N THR A 214 -5.61 -12.39 5.94
CA THR A 214 -5.11 -11.45 6.94
C THR A 214 -6.22 -10.65 7.60
N TYR A 215 -5.86 -9.85 8.58
CA TYR A 215 -6.73 -8.95 9.33
C TYR A 215 -6.08 -7.56 9.45
N LEU A 216 -6.85 -6.55 9.84
CA LEU A 216 -6.32 -5.23 10.20
C LEU A 216 -6.02 -5.23 11.71
N PRO A 217 -4.73 -5.14 12.12
CA PRO A 217 -4.37 -4.97 13.53
C PRO A 217 -4.91 -3.67 14.09
N MET A 218 -5.19 -3.61 15.38
CA MET A 218 -5.61 -2.39 16.10
C MET A 218 -6.76 -1.63 15.38
N ALA A 219 -7.69 -2.33 14.75
CA ALA A 219 -8.72 -1.75 13.89
C ALA A 219 -9.48 -0.59 14.56
N ASP A 220 -9.75 -0.69 15.86
CA ASP A 220 -10.48 0.32 16.64
C ASP A 220 -9.66 1.59 16.92
N SER A 221 -8.35 1.57 16.68
CA SER A 221 -7.46 2.71 16.91
C SER A 221 -7.35 3.66 15.71
N TYR A 222 -7.83 3.26 14.54
CA TYR A 222 -7.75 4.08 13.33
C TYR A 222 -8.99 4.95 13.14
N SER A 223 -8.77 6.17 12.64
CA SER A 223 -9.87 7.03 12.22
C SER A 223 -10.67 6.39 11.09
N LYS A 224 -12.00 6.41 11.19
CA LYS A 224 -12.91 5.94 10.14
C LYS A 224 -12.93 6.86 8.92
N GLU A 225 -12.26 8.00 8.97
CA GLU A 225 -12.33 9.03 7.94
C GLU A 225 -11.34 8.85 6.79
N LYS A 226 -10.43 7.85 6.85
CA LYS A 226 -9.52 7.61 5.73
C LYS A 226 -10.28 7.00 4.55
N SER A 227 -10.87 7.85 3.73
CA SER A 227 -11.63 7.46 2.54
C SER A 227 -10.71 7.37 1.30
N GLY A 228 -11.16 6.66 0.27
CA GLY A 228 -10.47 6.59 -1.03
C GLY A 228 -9.34 5.54 -1.11
N VAL A 229 -8.99 4.88 -0.03
CA VAL A 229 -7.97 3.81 -0.04
C VAL A 229 -8.52 2.59 -0.78
N LYS A 230 -7.80 2.15 -1.82
CA LYS A 230 -8.18 0.96 -2.59
C LYS A 230 -7.58 -0.29 -1.93
N VAL A 231 -8.42 -1.18 -1.46
CA VAL A 231 -8.00 -2.44 -0.83
C VAL A 231 -8.65 -3.61 -1.53
N PHE A 232 -7.84 -4.59 -1.93
CA PHE A 232 -8.30 -5.92 -2.28
C PHE A 232 -7.97 -6.87 -1.14
N GLN A 233 -8.96 -7.59 -0.63
CA GLN A 233 -8.76 -8.58 0.42
C GLN A 233 -9.35 -9.93 -0.02
N ALA A 234 -8.61 -11.01 0.22
CA ALA A 234 -9.05 -12.37 -0.02
C ALA A 234 -8.73 -13.27 1.18
N HIS A 235 -9.68 -14.11 1.52
CA HIS A 235 -9.55 -15.15 2.55
C HIS A 235 -9.93 -16.50 1.94
N GLY A 236 -9.24 -17.57 2.37
CA GLY A 236 -9.69 -18.93 2.11
C GLY A 236 -10.94 -19.24 2.94
N THR A 237 -11.88 -19.97 2.36
CA THR A 237 -12.94 -20.65 3.13
C THR A 237 -12.36 -21.94 3.70
N ALA A 238 -12.42 -22.10 5.03
CA ALA A 238 -12.08 -23.34 5.70
C ALA A 238 -13.14 -24.42 5.42
#